data_5a0d6cf74aef9abff9b973af86c78afe
#
_entry.id   5a0d6cf74aef9abff9b973af86c78afe
#
_cell.length_a   1.000
_cell.length_b   1.000
_cell.length_c   1.000
_cell.angle_alpha   90.00
_cell.angle_beta   90.00
_cell.angle_gamma   90.00
#
_symmetry.space_group_name_H-M   'P 1'
#
loop_
_entity.id
_entity.type
_entity.pdbx_description
1 polymer ?
#
loop_
_entity_poly.entity_id
_entity_poly.type
_entity_poly.pdbx_seq_one_letter_code
_entity_poly.pdbx_strand_id
1 'polypeptide(L)'
;MTTPATPVFLDAAAVSLYIFFAFFAGLIYYLTRENKREGYPMVGELPDRPGFATMHGFPETPAPKVFRLHYPEGATVVQGVRPERDVSAQLVPDYPYPGTAFVPTGDAMKDGVGPAAYADRADIPDLAYDDNKPKIVPLRAAPGWHIAHEDPDPRGKSVITLDGAVAATVVDLWVDRSEYILRYLEAEVPGGRRILVPMFLCTFNDEGTTQVISVTASQFAAAPGIARPEQITLLEEDRISAYFGG
;
A
#
# COMPACT_ATOMS: atom_id res chain seq x y z
N MET A 1 17.19 63.28 44.67
CA MET A 1 17.40 61.89 45.10
C MET A 1 17.34 60.99 43.87
N THR A 2 18.45 60.63 43.32
CA THR A 2 18.56 59.69 42.18
C THR A 2 18.58 58.30 42.80
N THR A 3 17.50 57.53 42.57
CA THR A 3 17.48 56.11 42.89
C THR A 3 18.63 55.43 42.11
N PRO A 4 19.53 54.69 42.79
CA PRO A 4 20.57 53.94 42.11
C PRO A 4 19.89 52.88 41.26
N ALA A 5 20.25 52.83 39.95
CA ALA A 5 19.85 51.76 39.08
C ALA A 5 20.35 50.43 39.65
N THR A 6 19.43 49.58 40.13
CA THR A 6 19.78 48.23 40.52
C THR A 6 20.42 47.52 39.31
N PRO A 7 21.62 46.96 39.44
CA PRO A 7 22.22 46.20 38.39
C PRO A 7 21.26 45.07 38.01
N VAL A 8 20.92 44.97 36.73
CA VAL A 8 20.13 43.87 36.21
C VAL A 8 20.98 42.60 36.30
N PHE A 9 20.98 41.98 37.45
CA PHE A 9 21.52 40.64 37.56
C PHE A 9 20.58 39.74 36.78
N LEU A 10 21.10 38.98 35.83
CA LEU A 10 20.42 37.91 35.20
C LEU A 10 19.97 36.94 36.29
N ASP A 11 18.74 37.03 36.71
CA ASP A 11 18.13 36.10 37.66
C ASP A 11 18.05 34.73 37.03
N ALA A 12 18.28 33.68 37.82
CA ALA A 12 18.20 32.30 37.38
C ALA A 12 16.84 31.99 36.71
N ALA A 13 15.75 32.60 37.18
CA ALA A 13 14.44 32.49 36.62
C ALA A 13 14.37 33.08 35.18
N ALA A 14 14.94 34.29 34.98
CA ALA A 14 15.00 34.90 33.68
C ALA A 14 15.88 34.11 32.69
N VAL A 15 17.02 33.60 33.15
CA VAL A 15 17.87 32.73 32.34
C VAL A 15 17.14 31.46 31.92
N SER A 16 16.46 30.79 32.85
CA SER A 16 15.67 29.60 32.57
C SER A 16 14.55 29.88 31.55
N LEU A 17 13.88 31.03 31.65
CA LEU A 17 12.85 31.46 30.74
C LEU A 17 13.41 31.68 29.31
N TYR A 18 14.54 32.34 29.18
CA TYR A 18 15.17 32.57 27.86
C TYR A 18 15.63 31.23 27.23
N ILE A 19 16.20 30.32 28.02
CA ILE A 19 16.60 29.00 27.54
C ILE A 19 15.37 28.23 27.08
N PHE A 20 14.27 28.29 27.83
CA PHE A 20 13.03 27.66 27.45
C PHE A 20 12.52 28.20 26.08
N PHE A 21 12.44 29.52 25.92
CA PHE A 21 11.96 30.07 24.65
C PHE A 21 12.90 29.78 23.48
N ALA A 22 14.21 29.79 23.69
CA ALA A 22 15.18 29.40 22.67
C ALA A 22 15.01 27.94 22.26
N PHE A 23 14.87 27.05 23.23
CA PHE A 23 14.54 25.64 22.99
C PHE A 23 13.21 25.48 22.26
N PHE A 24 12.16 26.17 22.71
CA PHE A 24 10.83 26.09 22.12
C PHE A 24 10.81 26.56 20.67
N ALA A 25 11.47 27.67 20.37
CA ALA A 25 11.64 28.13 18.98
C ALA A 25 12.38 27.12 18.11
N GLY A 26 13.47 26.55 18.64
CA GLY A 26 14.22 25.48 17.97
C GLY A 26 13.38 24.22 17.75
N LEU A 27 12.55 23.86 18.73
CA LEU A 27 11.63 22.73 18.62
C LEU A 27 10.57 22.96 17.54
N ILE A 28 9.94 24.14 17.50
CA ILE A 28 8.96 24.50 16.45
C ILE A 28 9.63 24.40 15.07
N TYR A 29 10.80 24.98 14.91
CA TYR A 29 11.54 24.90 13.65
C TYR A 29 11.84 23.45 13.25
N TYR A 30 12.33 22.64 14.19
CA TYR A 30 12.63 21.23 13.97
C TYR A 30 11.40 20.45 13.56
N LEU A 31 10.28 20.56 14.29
CA LEU A 31 9.04 19.83 14.00
C LEU A 31 8.45 20.26 12.65
N THR A 32 8.44 21.57 12.37
CA THR A 32 7.94 22.07 11.07
C THR A 32 8.77 21.54 9.90
N ARG A 33 10.09 21.42 10.09
CA ARG A 33 10.97 20.83 9.07
C ARG A 33 10.76 19.34 8.93
N GLU A 34 10.65 18.60 10.03
CA GLU A 34 10.44 17.14 9.99
C GLU A 34 9.08 16.78 9.38
N ASN A 35 8.02 17.56 9.60
CA ASN A 35 6.72 17.34 8.98
C ASN A 35 6.76 17.38 7.44
N LYS A 36 7.74 18.06 6.87
CA LYS A 36 7.93 18.15 5.41
C LYS A 36 8.59 16.94 4.76
N ARG A 37 8.84 15.87 5.52
CA ARG A 37 9.35 14.61 4.94
C ARG A 37 8.32 13.88 4.11
N GLU A 38 7.03 14.17 4.36
CA GLU A 38 5.91 13.59 3.64
C GLU A 38 5.02 14.72 3.09
N GLY A 39 4.47 14.52 1.90
CA GLY A 39 3.63 15.51 1.23
C GLY A 39 4.35 16.72 0.62
N TYR A 40 5.68 16.72 0.60
CA TYR A 40 6.49 17.78 -0.02
C TYR A 40 7.56 17.17 -0.97
N PRO A 41 7.89 17.88 -2.07
CA PRO A 41 7.38 19.18 -2.47
C PRO A 41 5.91 19.14 -2.89
N MET A 42 5.16 20.20 -2.61
CA MET A 42 3.82 20.34 -3.16
C MET A 42 3.91 20.65 -4.65
N VAL A 43 3.21 19.88 -5.47
CA VAL A 43 3.17 20.05 -6.93
C VAL A 43 1.82 20.63 -7.31
N GLY A 44 1.82 21.76 -8.02
CA GLY A 44 0.61 22.32 -8.62
C GLY A 44 0.47 21.85 -10.07
N GLU A 45 -0.60 21.17 -10.41
CA GLU A 45 -0.92 20.81 -11.78
C GLU A 45 -1.72 21.94 -12.43
N LEU A 46 -1.05 22.73 -13.26
CA LEU A 46 -1.73 23.66 -14.19
C LEU A 46 -1.62 23.07 -15.59
N PRO A 47 -2.74 22.93 -16.34
CA PRO A 47 -2.74 22.36 -17.68
C PRO A 47 -1.77 23.05 -18.66
N ASP A 48 -1.62 24.37 -18.51
CA ASP A 48 -0.79 25.20 -19.40
C ASP A 48 0.67 25.28 -18.96
N ARG A 49 1.04 24.69 -17.83
CA ARG A 49 2.39 24.77 -17.24
C ARG A 49 2.79 23.44 -16.63
N PRO A 50 3.05 22.43 -17.44
CA PRO A 50 3.56 21.15 -16.95
C PRO A 50 4.89 21.38 -16.20
N GLY A 51 5.00 20.84 -15.00
CA GLY A 51 6.16 21.00 -14.11
C GLY A 51 6.18 22.32 -13.31
N PHE A 52 5.03 22.99 -13.18
CA PHE A 52 4.93 24.24 -12.43
C PHE A 52 5.05 24.02 -10.93
N ALA A 53 6.10 24.65 -10.42
CA ALA A 53 6.35 24.99 -9.02
C ALA A 53 6.26 23.84 -8.02
N THR A 54 7.36 23.14 -7.87
CA THR A 54 7.63 22.46 -6.61
C THR A 54 7.77 23.51 -5.48
N MET A 55 6.76 23.61 -4.62
CA MET A 55 6.83 24.51 -3.46
C MET A 55 7.36 23.76 -2.25
N HIS A 56 8.54 24.18 -1.80
CA HIS A 56 9.15 23.68 -0.56
C HIS A 56 8.78 24.52 0.66
N GLY A 57 8.60 25.85 0.49
CA GLY A 57 8.36 26.78 1.59
C GLY A 57 9.53 26.83 2.60
N PHE A 58 9.37 27.66 3.64
CA PHE A 58 10.33 27.70 4.75
C PHE A 58 9.76 26.94 5.96
N PRO A 59 10.57 26.17 6.70
CA PRO A 59 11.95 25.73 6.39
C PRO A 59 12.01 24.76 5.20
N GLU A 60 13.19 24.60 4.62
CA GLU A 60 13.40 23.68 3.52
C GLU A 60 13.07 22.22 3.89
N THR A 61 12.70 21.43 2.89
CA THR A 61 12.46 19.99 3.06
C THR A 61 13.76 19.31 3.49
N PRO A 62 13.76 18.52 4.57
CA PRO A 62 14.94 17.81 5.01
C PRO A 62 15.35 16.71 4.01
N ALA A 63 16.63 16.38 3.98
CA ALA A 63 17.12 15.26 3.18
C ALA A 63 16.41 13.94 3.60
N PRO A 64 16.13 13.03 2.66
CA PRO A 64 15.54 11.74 2.97
C PRO A 64 16.37 10.97 3.99
N LYS A 65 15.70 10.29 4.92
CA LYS A 65 16.36 9.36 5.85
C LYS A 65 16.66 8.04 5.15
N VAL A 66 17.82 7.49 5.46
CA VAL A 66 18.20 6.14 5.03
C VAL A 66 18.08 5.22 6.23
N PHE A 67 17.21 4.22 6.12
CA PHE A 67 17.02 3.21 7.15
C PHE A 67 17.77 1.95 6.78
N ARG A 68 18.53 1.42 7.73
CA ARG A 68 19.16 0.11 7.61
C ARG A 68 18.18 -0.93 8.16
N LEU A 69 17.78 -1.86 7.32
CA LEU A 69 16.89 -2.92 7.73
C LEU A 69 17.68 -4.02 8.44
N HIS A 70 17.08 -4.60 9.49
CA HIS A 70 17.62 -5.82 10.09
C HIS A 70 17.43 -7.02 9.17
N TYR A 71 16.42 -6.95 8.31
CA TYR A 71 16.04 -8.05 7.44
C TYR A 71 15.48 -7.55 6.10
N PRO A 72 15.97 -8.08 4.95
CA PRO A 72 17.21 -8.87 4.82
C PRO A 72 18.43 -8.07 5.31
N GLU A 73 19.40 -8.77 5.92
CA GLU A 73 20.55 -8.10 6.54
C GLU A 73 21.31 -7.24 5.54
N GLY A 74 21.56 -5.98 5.92
CA GLY A 74 22.28 -5.03 5.09
C GLY A 74 21.44 -4.28 4.06
N ALA A 75 20.15 -4.60 3.90
CA ALA A 75 19.25 -3.82 3.05
C ALA A 75 19.05 -2.41 3.60
N THR A 76 18.92 -1.44 2.69
CA THR A 76 18.64 -0.04 3.04
C THR A 76 17.38 0.44 2.33
N VAL A 77 16.56 1.20 3.04
CA VAL A 77 15.38 1.88 2.48
C VAL A 77 15.56 3.37 2.63
N VAL A 78 15.35 4.11 1.56
CA VAL A 78 15.39 5.58 1.56
C VAL A 78 13.96 6.10 1.66
N GLN A 79 13.71 6.93 2.67
CA GLN A 79 12.40 7.53 2.91
C GLN A 79 11.98 8.41 1.72
N GLY A 80 10.73 8.29 1.31
CA GLY A 80 10.12 9.16 0.29
C GLY A 80 10.54 8.88 -1.16
N VAL A 81 11.49 7.99 -1.39
CA VAL A 81 11.87 7.55 -2.74
C VAL A 81 11.05 6.31 -3.10
N ARG A 82 9.80 6.53 -3.49
CA ARG A 82 9.02 5.51 -4.19
C ARG A 82 8.83 5.99 -5.61
N PRO A 83 9.25 5.23 -6.63
CA PRO A 83 8.88 5.55 -7.99
C PRO A 83 7.35 5.49 -8.08
N GLU A 84 6.75 6.61 -8.45
CA GLU A 84 5.32 6.64 -8.76
C GLU A 84 5.11 6.04 -10.14
N ARG A 85 4.05 5.26 -10.30
CA ARG A 85 3.66 4.77 -11.61
C ARG A 85 3.23 5.95 -12.48
N ASP A 86 3.76 6.02 -13.69
CA ASP A 86 3.26 6.97 -14.67
C ASP A 86 1.95 6.43 -15.28
N VAL A 87 0.85 7.02 -14.84
CA VAL A 87 -0.50 6.71 -15.31
C VAL A 87 -1.10 7.83 -16.16
N SER A 88 -0.28 8.76 -16.61
CA SER A 88 -0.74 9.94 -17.39
C SER A 88 -1.44 9.56 -18.70
N ALA A 89 -1.06 8.45 -19.31
CA ALA A 89 -1.70 7.96 -20.55
C ALA A 89 -3.08 7.32 -20.31
N GLN A 90 -3.37 6.90 -19.09
CA GLN A 90 -4.61 6.24 -18.68
C GLN A 90 -5.66 7.20 -18.11
N LEU A 91 -5.32 8.48 -17.96
CA LEU A 91 -6.16 9.47 -17.34
C LEU A 91 -6.29 10.72 -18.19
N VAL A 92 -7.50 11.30 -18.23
CA VAL A 92 -7.72 12.62 -18.84
C VAL A 92 -8.47 13.53 -17.85
N PRO A 93 -8.22 14.85 -17.88
CA PRO A 93 -9.02 15.78 -17.10
C PRO A 93 -10.49 15.74 -17.53
N ASP A 94 -11.42 15.69 -16.57
CA ASP A 94 -12.86 15.71 -16.84
C ASP A 94 -13.31 17.06 -17.46
N TYR A 95 -12.69 18.15 -17.02
CA TYR A 95 -12.93 19.49 -17.53
C TYR A 95 -11.62 20.26 -17.76
N PRO A 96 -11.61 21.26 -18.68
CA PRO A 96 -10.40 21.98 -19.07
C PRO A 96 -10.03 23.11 -18.08
N TYR A 97 -10.11 22.89 -16.78
CA TYR A 97 -9.67 23.86 -15.76
C TYR A 97 -8.81 23.19 -14.67
N PRO A 98 -7.91 23.94 -14.00
CA PRO A 98 -7.05 23.41 -12.96
C PRO A 98 -7.83 22.83 -11.78
N GLY A 99 -7.38 21.68 -11.25
CA GLY A 99 -8.01 21.04 -10.10
C GLY A 99 -9.25 20.21 -10.42
N THR A 100 -9.57 19.99 -11.71
CA THR A 100 -10.61 19.06 -12.10
C THR A 100 -10.24 17.62 -11.76
N ALA A 101 -11.24 16.77 -11.60
CA ALA A 101 -11.04 15.33 -11.46
C ALA A 101 -10.45 14.73 -12.74
N PHE A 102 -9.71 13.65 -12.59
CA PHE A 102 -9.26 12.84 -13.72
C PHE A 102 -10.21 11.65 -13.89
N VAL A 103 -10.49 11.31 -15.14
CA VAL A 103 -11.29 10.15 -15.51
C VAL A 103 -10.45 9.16 -16.33
N PRO A 104 -10.66 7.85 -16.15
CA PRO A 104 -9.96 6.82 -16.92
C PRO A 104 -10.29 6.91 -18.43
N THR A 105 -9.28 6.69 -19.27
CA THR A 105 -9.45 6.60 -20.73
C THR A 105 -9.85 5.22 -21.19
N GLY A 106 -9.65 4.19 -20.36
CA GLY A 106 -9.88 2.78 -20.66
C GLY A 106 -10.53 2.02 -19.50
N ASP A 107 -10.10 0.77 -19.32
CA ASP A 107 -10.57 -0.09 -18.23
C ASP A 107 -9.76 0.22 -16.94
N ALA A 108 -10.35 0.97 -16.02
CA ALA A 108 -9.69 1.42 -14.79
C ALA A 108 -9.10 0.28 -13.97
N MET A 109 -9.77 -0.88 -13.93
CA MET A 109 -9.29 -2.06 -13.18
C MET A 109 -8.02 -2.64 -13.80
N LYS A 110 -7.97 -2.76 -15.12
CA LYS A 110 -6.78 -3.27 -15.85
C LYS A 110 -5.63 -2.29 -15.82
N ASP A 111 -5.95 -1.01 -15.99
CA ASP A 111 -4.97 0.08 -16.00
C ASP A 111 -4.45 0.41 -14.61
N GLY A 112 -5.15 -0.04 -13.56
CA GLY A 112 -4.79 0.20 -12.16
C GLY A 112 -4.86 1.68 -11.79
N VAL A 113 -5.95 2.34 -12.15
CA VAL A 113 -6.22 3.76 -11.86
C VAL A 113 -7.52 3.91 -11.06
N GLY A 114 -7.70 5.05 -10.42
CA GLY A 114 -8.85 5.28 -9.54
C GLY A 114 -8.86 4.31 -8.34
N PRO A 115 -10.02 3.70 -8.01
CA PRO A 115 -10.10 2.73 -6.90
C PRO A 115 -9.19 1.50 -7.08
N ALA A 116 -8.91 1.10 -8.31
CA ALA A 116 -8.00 0.01 -8.62
C ALA A 116 -6.51 0.41 -8.67
N ALA A 117 -6.17 1.61 -8.23
CA ALA A 117 -4.78 2.06 -8.15
C ALA A 117 -3.99 1.26 -7.11
N TYR A 118 -2.75 0.92 -7.45
CA TYR A 118 -1.84 0.20 -6.57
C TYR A 118 -0.47 0.89 -6.50
N ALA A 119 0.26 0.69 -5.40
CA ALA A 119 1.62 1.19 -5.25
C ALA A 119 2.61 0.35 -6.05
N ASP A 120 3.61 1.01 -6.65
CA ASP A 120 4.73 0.33 -7.31
C ASP A 120 5.71 -0.20 -6.26
N ARG A 121 5.32 -1.31 -5.61
CA ARG A 121 6.12 -1.98 -4.59
C ARG A 121 7.22 -2.81 -5.25
N ALA A 122 8.19 -3.25 -4.44
CA ALA A 122 9.24 -4.14 -4.91
C ALA A 122 8.66 -5.47 -5.44
N ASP A 123 9.12 -5.92 -6.60
CA ASP A 123 8.70 -7.19 -7.21
C ASP A 123 9.50 -8.37 -6.64
N ILE A 124 9.46 -8.49 -5.31
CA ILE A 124 10.09 -9.55 -4.53
C ILE A 124 9.09 -10.07 -3.49
N PRO A 125 9.12 -11.35 -3.11
CA PRO A 125 8.27 -11.86 -2.05
C PRO A 125 8.61 -11.24 -0.70
N ASP A 126 7.59 -11.06 0.15
CA ASP A 126 7.83 -10.80 1.57
C ASP A 126 8.33 -12.07 2.25
N LEU A 127 9.32 -11.93 3.13
CA LEU A 127 9.98 -13.06 3.74
C LEU A 127 9.66 -13.13 5.24
N ALA A 128 9.41 -14.33 5.75
CA ALA A 128 9.23 -14.56 7.17
C ALA A 128 10.55 -14.36 7.92
N TYR A 129 10.48 -13.76 9.10
CA TYR A 129 11.65 -13.38 9.89
C TYR A 129 12.44 -14.58 10.42
N ASP A 130 11.76 -15.68 10.70
CA ASP A 130 12.31 -16.86 11.37
C ASP A 130 13.13 -17.76 10.45
N ASP A 131 12.71 -17.93 9.20
CA ASP A 131 13.29 -18.90 8.27
C ASP A 131 13.76 -18.33 6.93
N ASN A 132 13.58 -17.03 6.72
CA ASN A 132 13.98 -16.34 5.48
C ASN A 132 13.32 -16.90 4.20
N LYS A 133 12.13 -17.48 4.34
CA LYS A 133 11.37 -18.02 3.21
C LYS A 133 10.12 -17.17 2.94
N PRO A 134 9.49 -17.29 1.76
CA PRO A 134 8.29 -16.55 1.45
C PRO A 134 7.25 -16.65 2.57
N LYS A 135 6.74 -15.49 3.01
CA LYS A 135 5.78 -15.37 4.09
C LYS A 135 4.43 -15.97 3.70
N ILE A 136 3.99 -15.67 2.48
CA ILE A 136 2.71 -16.12 1.94
C ILE A 136 2.95 -17.23 0.91
N VAL A 137 2.40 -18.41 1.17
CA VAL A 137 2.59 -19.60 0.35
C VAL A 137 1.28 -20.40 0.27
N PRO A 138 1.07 -21.19 -0.81
CA PRO A 138 -0.09 -22.08 -0.87
C PRO A 138 -0.01 -23.21 0.16
N LEU A 139 -1.15 -23.71 0.64
CA LEU A 139 -1.18 -24.79 1.64
C LEU A 139 -0.46 -26.05 1.16
N ARG A 140 -0.51 -26.35 -0.15
CA ARG A 140 0.26 -27.48 -0.74
C ARG A 140 1.77 -27.35 -0.52
N ALA A 141 2.32 -26.13 -0.35
CA ALA A 141 3.73 -25.85 -0.09
C ALA A 141 4.04 -25.56 1.38
N ALA A 142 3.05 -25.62 2.26
CA ALA A 142 3.15 -25.30 3.68
C ALA A 142 2.89 -26.55 4.55
N PRO A 143 3.83 -27.47 4.69
CA PRO A 143 3.63 -28.68 5.48
C PRO A 143 3.34 -28.32 6.96
N GLY A 144 2.32 -28.96 7.52
CA GLY A 144 1.86 -28.68 8.89
C GLY A 144 0.74 -27.64 8.97
N TRP A 145 0.40 -26.96 7.88
CA TRP A 145 -0.73 -26.05 7.81
C TRP A 145 -1.95 -26.74 7.18
N HIS A 146 -3.11 -26.54 7.78
CA HIS A 146 -4.38 -27.11 7.33
C HIS A 146 -5.54 -26.19 7.74
N ILE A 147 -6.67 -26.35 7.08
CA ILE A 147 -7.92 -25.70 7.46
C ILE A 147 -8.40 -26.31 8.77
N ALA A 148 -8.93 -25.50 9.68
CA ALA A 148 -9.54 -26.02 10.91
C ALA A 148 -10.67 -27.02 10.57
N HIS A 149 -10.80 -28.07 11.36
CA HIS A 149 -11.78 -29.13 11.08
C HIS A 149 -13.23 -28.63 11.13
N GLU A 150 -13.45 -27.54 11.88
CA GLU A 150 -14.76 -26.92 12.06
C GLU A 150 -15.15 -26.01 10.88
N ASP A 151 -14.17 -25.61 10.06
CA ASP A 151 -14.40 -24.68 8.96
C ASP A 151 -14.66 -25.45 7.63
N PRO A 152 -15.54 -24.93 6.77
CA PRO A 152 -15.79 -25.54 5.48
C PRO A 152 -14.57 -25.39 4.56
N ASP A 153 -14.11 -26.51 3.99
CA ASP A 153 -13.03 -26.49 2.99
C ASP A 153 -13.59 -26.09 1.62
N PRO A 154 -13.19 -24.95 1.05
CA PRO A 154 -13.70 -24.50 -0.24
C PRO A 154 -13.02 -25.19 -1.44
N ARG A 155 -11.95 -25.96 -1.27
CA ARG A 155 -11.22 -26.59 -2.36
C ARG A 155 -12.11 -27.54 -3.15
N GLY A 156 -12.04 -27.46 -4.47
CA GLY A 156 -12.91 -28.20 -5.39
C GLY A 156 -14.32 -27.61 -5.56
N LYS A 157 -14.67 -26.56 -4.83
CA LYS A 157 -15.96 -25.88 -4.93
C LYS A 157 -15.94 -24.74 -5.94
N SER A 158 -17.12 -24.32 -6.36
CA SER A 158 -17.29 -23.25 -7.34
C SER A 158 -17.08 -21.86 -6.71
N VAL A 159 -16.56 -20.94 -7.53
CA VAL A 159 -16.53 -19.52 -7.25
C VAL A 159 -17.64 -18.83 -8.04
N ILE A 160 -18.54 -18.16 -7.33
CA ILE A 160 -19.67 -17.41 -7.91
C ILE A 160 -19.36 -15.92 -7.82
N THR A 161 -19.53 -15.22 -8.91
CA THR A 161 -19.24 -13.78 -9.02
C THR A 161 -20.48 -12.91 -8.85
N LEU A 162 -20.31 -11.58 -8.86
CA LEU A 162 -21.37 -10.59 -8.69
C LEU A 162 -22.59 -10.82 -9.59
N ASP A 163 -22.37 -11.24 -10.83
CA ASP A 163 -23.41 -11.53 -11.82
C ASP A 163 -24.07 -12.91 -11.64
N GLY A 164 -23.75 -13.64 -10.55
CA GLY A 164 -24.29 -14.96 -10.26
C GLY A 164 -23.71 -16.08 -11.12
N ALA A 165 -22.73 -15.80 -11.96
CA ALA A 165 -22.11 -16.79 -12.82
C ALA A 165 -21.02 -17.58 -12.05
N VAL A 166 -20.84 -18.87 -12.43
CA VAL A 166 -19.71 -19.67 -11.96
C VAL A 166 -18.48 -19.29 -12.78
N ALA A 167 -17.53 -18.61 -12.15
CA ALA A 167 -16.34 -18.08 -12.83
C ALA A 167 -15.11 -19.00 -12.74
N ALA A 168 -15.02 -19.81 -11.69
CA ALA A 168 -13.84 -20.64 -11.44
C ALA A 168 -14.14 -21.80 -10.47
N THR A 169 -13.13 -22.66 -10.28
CA THR A 169 -13.11 -23.66 -9.23
C THR A 169 -11.95 -23.38 -8.28
N VAL A 170 -12.16 -23.48 -6.98
CA VAL A 170 -11.13 -23.32 -5.97
C VAL A 170 -10.14 -24.47 -6.04
N VAL A 171 -8.85 -24.16 -6.13
CA VAL A 171 -7.78 -25.16 -6.21
C VAL A 171 -7.04 -25.29 -4.89
N ASP A 172 -6.70 -24.16 -4.26
CA ASP A 172 -5.93 -24.14 -3.01
C ASP A 172 -6.20 -22.85 -2.22
N LEU A 173 -5.66 -22.77 -1.04
CA LEU A 173 -5.67 -21.58 -0.20
C LEU A 173 -4.23 -21.16 0.11
N TRP A 174 -4.02 -19.87 0.28
CA TRP A 174 -2.70 -19.32 0.57
C TRP A 174 -2.67 -18.79 2.00
N VAL A 175 -1.69 -19.25 2.77
CA VAL A 175 -1.52 -18.91 4.17
C VAL A 175 -0.36 -17.93 4.36
N ASP A 176 -0.57 -16.94 5.20
CA ASP A 176 0.48 -16.12 5.78
C ASP A 176 1.03 -16.85 7.00
N ARG A 177 2.27 -17.34 6.90
CA ARG A 177 2.92 -18.15 7.93
C ARG A 177 3.34 -17.33 9.16
N SER A 178 3.47 -16.01 9.01
CA SER A 178 3.85 -15.12 10.11
C SER A 178 2.64 -14.62 10.89
N GLU A 179 1.49 -14.41 10.21
CA GLU A 179 0.27 -13.89 10.83
C GLU A 179 -0.77 -14.97 11.14
N TYR A 180 -0.53 -16.21 10.69
CA TYR A 180 -1.42 -17.37 10.94
C TYR A 180 -2.82 -17.18 10.37
N ILE A 181 -2.94 -16.56 9.20
CA ILE A 181 -4.21 -16.31 8.52
C ILE A 181 -4.17 -16.76 7.06
N LEU A 182 -5.34 -17.08 6.50
CA LEU A 182 -5.51 -17.28 5.07
C LEU A 182 -5.61 -15.92 4.38
N ARG A 183 -4.72 -15.66 3.41
CA ARG A 183 -4.65 -14.39 2.68
C ARG A 183 -5.37 -14.43 1.35
N TYR A 184 -5.24 -15.54 0.62
CA TYR A 184 -5.80 -15.67 -0.72
C TYR A 184 -6.43 -17.03 -0.91
N LEU A 185 -7.43 -17.03 -1.77
CA LEU A 185 -8.00 -18.22 -2.39
C LEU A 185 -7.40 -18.35 -3.79
N GLU A 186 -6.85 -19.52 -4.13
CA GLU A 186 -6.37 -19.83 -5.48
C GLU A 186 -7.50 -20.48 -6.26
N ALA A 187 -7.90 -19.86 -7.36
CA ALA A 187 -8.97 -20.35 -8.22
C ALA A 187 -8.48 -20.59 -9.64
N GLU A 188 -8.97 -21.67 -10.25
CA GLU A 188 -8.71 -22.01 -11.64
C GLU A 188 -9.89 -21.59 -12.50
N VAL A 189 -9.65 -20.65 -13.43
CA VAL A 189 -10.64 -20.22 -14.41
C VAL A 189 -10.70 -21.16 -15.60
N PRO A 190 -11.82 -21.19 -16.36
CA PRO A 190 -11.88 -21.94 -17.60
C PRO A 190 -10.69 -21.63 -18.52
N GLY A 191 -9.99 -22.68 -18.97
CA GLY A 191 -8.72 -22.54 -19.70
C GLY A 191 -7.48 -22.85 -18.87
N GLY A 192 -7.63 -23.18 -17.58
CA GLY A 192 -6.54 -23.71 -16.73
C GLY A 192 -5.63 -22.64 -16.11
N ARG A 193 -5.93 -21.34 -16.32
CA ARG A 193 -5.19 -20.27 -15.67
C ARG A 193 -5.60 -20.14 -14.20
N ARG A 194 -4.61 -19.99 -13.31
CA ARG A 194 -4.82 -19.79 -11.88
C ARG A 194 -4.69 -18.33 -11.51
N ILE A 195 -5.55 -17.89 -10.65
CA ILE A 195 -5.56 -16.52 -10.09
C ILE A 195 -5.72 -16.59 -8.58
N LEU A 196 -5.23 -15.56 -7.91
CA LEU A 196 -5.42 -15.39 -6.48
C LEU A 196 -6.53 -14.37 -6.22
N VAL A 197 -7.43 -14.71 -5.30
CA VAL A 197 -8.52 -13.83 -4.86
C VAL A 197 -8.27 -13.47 -3.41
N PRO A 198 -8.27 -12.19 -3.03
CA PRO A 198 -8.10 -11.80 -1.63
C PRO A 198 -9.19 -12.41 -0.75
N MET A 199 -8.79 -13.07 0.33
CA MET A 199 -9.69 -13.80 1.21
C MET A 199 -10.77 -12.90 1.83
N PHE A 200 -10.44 -11.65 2.13
CA PHE A 200 -11.38 -10.69 2.73
C PHE A 200 -12.51 -10.24 1.78
N LEU A 201 -12.41 -10.53 0.48
CA LEU A 201 -13.46 -10.30 -0.52
C LEU A 201 -14.26 -11.59 -0.84
N CYS A 202 -13.94 -12.69 -0.18
CA CYS A 202 -14.63 -13.95 -0.31
C CYS A 202 -15.64 -14.15 0.82
N THR A 203 -16.82 -14.62 0.48
CA THR A 203 -17.78 -15.16 1.46
C THR A 203 -18.04 -16.63 1.15
N PHE A 204 -18.28 -17.42 2.18
CA PHE A 204 -18.45 -18.87 2.07
C PHE A 204 -19.83 -19.25 2.61
N ASN A 205 -20.48 -20.17 1.94
CA ASN A 205 -21.65 -20.84 2.51
C ASN A 205 -21.23 -22.11 3.28
N ASP A 206 -22.17 -22.75 3.97
CA ASP A 206 -21.92 -23.94 4.77
C ASP A 206 -21.38 -25.12 3.95
N GLU A 207 -21.58 -25.13 2.64
CA GLU A 207 -21.09 -26.16 1.71
C GLU A 207 -19.68 -25.83 1.14
N GLY A 208 -19.10 -24.67 1.51
CA GLY A 208 -17.81 -24.20 1.02
C GLY A 208 -17.84 -23.54 -0.36
N THR A 209 -19.03 -23.30 -0.94
CA THR A 209 -19.13 -22.50 -2.18
C THR A 209 -18.72 -21.08 -1.89
N THR A 210 -17.84 -20.55 -2.72
CA THR A 210 -17.26 -19.22 -2.55
C THR A 210 -18.04 -18.19 -3.37
N GLN A 211 -18.36 -17.05 -2.77
CA GLN A 211 -18.91 -15.89 -3.47
C GLN A 211 -17.91 -14.74 -3.45
N VAL A 212 -17.70 -14.12 -4.62
CA VAL A 212 -16.84 -12.93 -4.82
C VAL A 212 -17.70 -11.86 -5.49
N ILE A 213 -18.26 -10.96 -4.68
CA ILE A 213 -19.26 -9.97 -5.13
C ILE A 213 -18.64 -8.65 -5.62
N SER A 214 -17.34 -8.53 -5.65
CA SER A 214 -16.64 -7.33 -6.10
C SER A 214 -16.47 -7.27 -7.63
N VAL A 215 -16.54 -8.40 -8.32
CA VAL A 215 -16.28 -8.50 -9.77
C VAL A 215 -17.27 -9.41 -10.48
N THR A 216 -17.49 -9.16 -11.77
CA THR A 216 -18.24 -10.05 -12.67
C THR A 216 -17.37 -11.21 -13.16
N ALA A 217 -17.95 -12.24 -13.75
CA ALA A 217 -17.20 -13.38 -14.26
C ALA A 217 -16.18 -13.00 -15.34
N SER A 218 -16.48 -12.02 -16.18
CA SER A 218 -15.57 -11.54 -17.19
C SER A 218 -14.38 -10.77 -16.60
N GLN A 219 -14.63 -9.95 -15.58
CA GLN A 219 -13.58 -9.27 -14.82
C GLN A 219 -12.73 -10.28 -14.04
N PHE A 220 -13.38 -11.25 -13.39
CA PHE A 220 -12.71 -12.34 -12.68
C PHE A 220 -11.72 -13.08 -13.60
N ALA A 221 -12.18 -13.43 -14.81
CA ALA A 221 -11.34 -14.07 -15.81
C ALA A 221 -10.19 -13.18 -16.30
N ALA A 222 -10.29 -11.86 -16.19
CA ALA A 222 -9.25 -10.90 -16.60
C ALA A 222 -8.30 -10.49 -15.45
N ALA A 223 -8.54 -10.95 -14.22
CA ALA A 223 -7.76 -10.59 -13.04
C ALA A 223 -6.24 -10.87 -13.22
N PRO A 224 -5.35 -10.07 -12.60
CA PRO A 224 -3.92 -10.27 -12.70
C PRO A 224 -3.51 -11.63 -12.12
N GLY A 225 -2.56 -12.29 -12.76
CA GLY A 225 -1.95 -13.53 -12.27
C GLY A 225 -0.66 -13.26 -11.49
N ILE A 226 -0.05 -14.34 -11.01
CA ILE A 226 1.25 -14.35 -10.36
C ILE A 226 2.30 -14.99 -11.28
N ALA A 227 3.55 -14.55 -11.15
CA ALA A 227 4.65 -15.07 -11.98
C ALA A 227 5.11 -16.46 -11.52
N ARG A 228 5.00 -16.77 -10.23
CA ARG A 228 5.48 -18.04 -9.65
C ARG A 228 4.37 -18.75 -8.88
N PRO A 229 4.19 -20.07 -9.06
CA PRO A 229 3.02 -20.79 -8.53
C PRO A 229 3.05 -21.03 -7.01
N GLU A 230 4.15 -20.74 -6.32
CA GLU A 230 4.34 -21.03 -4.89
C GLU A 230 4.78 -19.83 -4.06
N GLN A 231 4.82 -18.64 -4.66
CA GLN A 231 5.12 -17.40 -3.96
C GLN A 231 4.43 -16.22 -4.63
N ILE A 232 4.12 -15.20 -3.87
CA ILE A 232 3.57 -13.93 -4.32
C ILE A 232 4.55 -12.82 -3.96
N THR A 233 4.69 -11.81 -4.83
CA THR A 233 5.52 -10.64 -4.56
C THR A 233 4.68 -9.52 -3.96
N LEU A 234 5.35 -8.57 -3.29
CA LEU A 234 4.70 -7.38 -2.74
C LEU A 234 3.96 -6.58 -3.81
N LEU A 235 4.51 -6.51 -5.03
CA LEU A 235 3.86 -5.86 -6.17
C LEU A 235 2.62 -6.62 -6.64
N GLU A 236 2.71 -7.95 -6.73
CA GLU A 236 1.58 -8.80 -7.12
C GLU A 236 0.44 -8.72 -6.10
N GLU A 237 0.76 -8.70 -4.79
CA GLU A 237 -0.22 -8.51 -3.72
C GLU A 237 -1.01 -7.22 -3.90
N ASP A 238 -0.31 -6.09 -4.09
CA ASP A 238 -0.95 -4.78 -4.29
C ASP A 238 -1.82 -4.77 -5.56
N ARG A 239 -1.31 -5.29 -6.68
CA ARG A 239 -2.06 -5.34 -7.95
C ARG A 239 -3.32 -6.19 -7.85
N ILE A 240 -3.22 -7.37 -7.24
CA ILE A 240 -4.36 -8.27 -7.07
C ILE A 240 -5.40 -7.64 -6.15
N SER A 241 -4.97 -7.13 -4.99
CA SER A 241 -5.88 -6.51 -4.02
C SER A 241 -6.59 -5.29 -4.59
N ALA A 242 -5.87 -4.44 -5.31
CA ALA A 242 -6.45 -3.26 -5.96
C ALA A 242 -7.42 -3.65 -7.08
N TYR A 243 -7.11 -4.66 -7.89
CA TYR A 243 -7.98 -5.13 -8.95
C TYR A 243 -9.33 -5.63 -8.43
N PHE A 244 -9.33 -6.44 -7.38
CA PHE A 244 -10.56 -6.97 -6.80
C PHE A 244 -11.31 -5.98 -5.93
N GLY A 245 -10.66 -4.91 -5.44
CA GLY A 245 -11.25 -3.86 -4.62
C GLY A 245 -11.71 -2.63 -5.38
N GLY A 246 -11.42 -2.54 -6.69
CA GLY A 246 -11.64 -1.35 -7.54
C GLY A 246 -12.97 -1.27 -8.27
#